data_4eda14a1467719fcb7050a9c2954fc9d
#
_entry.id   4eda14a1467719fcb7050a9c2954fc9d
#
_cell.length_a   1.000
_cell.length_b   1.000
_cell.length_c   1.000
_cell.angle_alpha   90.00
_cell.angle_beta   90.00
_cell.angle_gamma   90.00
#
_symmetry.space_group_name_H-M   'P 1'
#
loop_
_entity.id
_entity.type
_entity.pdbx_description
1 polymer ?
#
loop_
_entity_poly.entity_id
_entity_poly.type
_entity_poly.pdbx_seq_one_letter_code
_entity_poly.pdbx_strand_id
1 'polypeptide(L)' 'RSSSSTAQQAYIGNVNSKKFHLPTCANLPAEKNQVLFSSYDEAIAAGYTPCASCIK' A
#
# COMPACT_ATOMS: atom_id res chain seq x y z
N ARG A 1 8.27 -15.75 10.69
CA ARG A 1 8.32 -15.22 10.66
C ARG A 1 8.28 -14.48 11.08
N SER A 2 8.10 -14.18 11.29
CA SER A 2 7.95 -13.46 11.77
C SER A 2 8.06 -12.66 11.92
N SER A 3 8.02 -12.20 12.00
CA SER A 3 8.04 -11.42 12.36
C SER A 3 8.09 -10.64 12.35
N SER A 4 7.90 -10.36 12.10
CA SER A 4 7.86 -9.59 12.27
C SER A 4 7.70 -8.74 12.44
N SER A 5 7.47 -8.85 12.69
CA SER A 5 7.16 -8.02 13.33
C SER A 5 7.20 -6.81 12.99
N THR A 6 7.60 -6.40 13.02
CA THR A 6 7.67 -5.24 12.65
C THR A 6 7.07 -5.05 11.47
N ALA A 7 6.30 -5.74 11.10
CA ALA A 7 5.59 -5.56 10.11
C ALA A 7 5.52 -4.28 9.56
N GLN A 8 6.36 -3.84 8.92
CA GLN A 8 6.23 -2.66 8.37
C GLN A 8 5.47 -2.83 7.18
N GLN A 9 4.38 -2.26 7.01
CA GLN A 9 3.67 -2.25 5.80
C GLN A 9 4.35 -1.27 4.94
N ALA A 10 4.98 -1.69 3.92
CA ALA A 10 5.70 -0.81 3.03
C ALA A 10 4.74 0.05 2.20
N TYR A 11 3.58 -0.51 1.84
CA TYR A 11 2.61 0.23 1.02
C TYR A 11 1.20 -0.12 1.44
N ILE A 12 0.29 0.85 1.27
CA ILE A 12 -1.11 0.67 1.61
C ILE A 12 -1.92 0.89 0.35
N GLY A 13 -2.62 -0.14 -0.11
CA GLY A 13 -3.41 -0.06 -1.31
C GLY A 13 -4.85 0.33 -1.03
N ASN A 14 -5.51 0.91 -2.02
CA ASN A 14 -6.91 1.30 -1.92
C ASN A 14 -7.70 0.41 -2.88
N VAL A 15 -8.55 -0.45 -2.35
CA VAL A 15 -9.30 -1.38 -3.18
C VAL A 15 -10.29 -0.68 -4.11
N ASN A 16 -10.70 0.53 -3.77
CA ASN A 16 -11.65 1.25 -4.61
C ASN A 16 -10.98 1.82 -5.85
N SER A 17 -9.84 2.46 -5.68
CA SER A 17 -9.17 3.10 -6.81
C SER A 17 -8.08 2.23 -7.40
N LYS A 18 -7.75 1.13 -6.73
CA LYS A 18 -6.68 0.23 -7.18
C LYS A 18 -5.35 0.96 -7.24
N LYS A 19 -5.11 1.82 -6.27
CA LYS A 19 -3.85 2.53 -6.17
C LYS A 19 -3.25 2.27 -4.81
N PHE A 20 -1.93 2.27 -4.72
CA PHE A 20 -1.28 2.08 -3.43
C PHE A 20 -0.47 3.32 -3.08
N HIS A 21 -0.39 3.59 -1.80
CA HIS A 21 0.23 4.79 -1.26
C HIS A 21 1.25 4.40 -0.22
N LEU A 22 2.15 5.34 0.09
CA LEU A 22 3.06 5.14 1.22
C LEU A 22 2.28 5.31 2.52
N PRO A 23 2.69 4.63 3.56
CA PRO A 23 2.00 4.75 4.85
C PRO A 23 2.08 6.14 5.46
N THR A 24 2.96 6.99 4.91
CA THR A 24 3.04 8.37 5.38
C THR A 24 2.21 9.31 4.51
N CYS A 25 1.54 8.80 3.50
CA CYS A 25 0.76 9.65 2.62
C CYS A 25 -0.47 10.18 3.34
N ALA A 26 -0.79 11.45 3.14
CA ALA A 26 -1.92 12.05 3.82
C ALA A 26 -3.25 11.60 3.27
N ASN A 27 -3.27 11.07 2.05
CA ASN A 27 -4.52 10.69 1.40
C ASN A 27 -4.76 9.20 1.44
N LEU A 28 -4.52 8.58 2.58
CA LEU A 28 -4.76 7.15 2.69
C LEU A 28 -6.25 6.84 2.67
N PRO A 29 -6.64 5.67 2.16
CA PRO A 29 -8.05 5.30 2.12
C PRO A 29 -8.56 4.93 3.51
N ALA A 30 -9.87 4.75 3.61
CA ALA A 30 -10.45 4.28 4.85
C ALA A 30 -9.87 2.92 5.19
N GLU A 31 -9.76 2.64 6.47
CA GLU A 31 -9.13 1.41 6.92
C GLU A 31 -9.77 0.18 6.30
N LYS A 32 -11.07 0.20 6.15
CA LYS A 32 -11.78 -0.94 5.58
C LYS A 32 -11.46 -1.15 4.10
N ASN A 33 -10.93 -0.12 3.46
CA ASN A 33 -10.58 -0.23 2.05
C ASN A 33 -9.08 -0.40 1.85
N GLN A 34 -8.34 -0.56 2.92
CA GLN A 34 -6.88 -0.68 2.81
C GLN A 34 -6.44 -2.10 2.58
N VAL A 35 -5.48 -2.25 1.70
CA VAL A 35 -4.84 -3.54 1.46
C VAL A 35 -3.36 -3.32 1.68
N LEU A 36 -2.71 -4.21 2.40
CA LEU A 36 -1.31 -4.02 2.74
C LEU A 36 -0.42 -4.81 1.80
N PHE A 37 0.65 -4.17 1.36
CA PHE A 37 1.63 -4.81 0.49
C PHE A 37 3.01 -4.69 1.12
N SER A 38 3.80 -5.72 0.99
CA SER A 38 5.16 -5.74 1.53
C SER A 38 6.13 -4.98 0.66
N SER A 39 5.88 -4.93 -0.64
CA SER A 39 6.82 -4.30 -1.54
C SER A 39 6.08 -3.69 -2.73
N TYR A 40 6.80 -2.86 -3.44
CA TYR A 40 6.27 -2.23 -4.65
C TYR A 40 5.88 -3.29 -5.67
N ASP A 41 6.76 -4.26 -5.88
CA ASP A 41 6.47 -5.30 -6.86
C ASP A 41 5.24 -6.10 -6.49
N GLU A 42 5.02 -6.32 -5.21
CA GLU A 42 3.86 -7.07 -4.78
C GLU A 42 2.58 -6.31 -5.13
N ALA A 43 2.59 -5.00 -4.93
CA ALA A 43 1.43 -4.18 -5.27
C ALA A 43 1.17 -4.19 -6.78
N ILE A 44 2.22 -4.10 -7.57
CA ILE A 44 2.08 -4.13 -9.02
C ILE A 44 1.53 -5.48 -9.47
N ALA A 45 2.02 -6.55 -8.87
CA ALA A 45 1.55 -7.89 -9.22
C ALA A 45 0.07 -8.07 -8.87
N ALA A 46 -0.40 -7.34 -7.87
CA ALA A 46 -1.80 -7.42 -7.49
C ALA A 46 -2.71 -6.59 -8.39
N GLY A 47 -2.13 -5.85 -9.33
CA GLY A 47 -2.93 -5.04 -10.24
C GLY A 47 -3.14 -3.61 -9.78
N TYR A 48 -2.38 -3.18 -8.79
CA TYR A 48 -2.50 -1.82 -8.28
C TYR A 48 -1.47 -0.92 -8.96
N THR A 49 -1.72 0.38 -8.94
CA THR A 49 -0.80 1.34 -9.51
C THR A 49 -0.30 2.28 -8.42
N PRO A 50 0.90 2.80 -8.57
CA PRO A 50 1.44 3.70 -7.54
C PRO A 50 0.77 5.06 -7.58
N CYS A 51 0.58 5.64 -6.41
CA CYS A 51 0.02 6.97 -6.30
C CYS A 51 1.08 7.99 -6.74
N ALA A 52 0.76 8.80 -7.71
CA ALA A 52 1.70 9.77 -8.25
C ALA A 52 2.08 10.85 -7.24
N SER A 53 1.23 11.08 -6.26
CA SER A 53 1.51 12.10 -5.26
C SER A 53 2.49 11.61 -4.19
N CYS A 54 2.39 10.34 -3.82
CA CYS A 54 3.24 9.78 -2.78
C CYS A 54 4.44 9.05 -3.34
N ILE A 55 4.22 8.30 -4.40
CA ILE A 55 5.23 7.41 -4.96
C ILE A 55 5.63 7.93 -6.30
N LYS A 56 6.85 8.38 -6.41
CA LYS A 56 7.31 8.98 -7.66
C LYS A 56 8.27 8.11 -8.42
#